data_4fee943c6507835f5fecaeffe8a70287
#
_entry.id   4fee943c6507835f5fecaeffe8a70287
#
_cell.length_a   1.000
_cell.length_b   1.000
_cell.length_c   1.000
_cell.angle_alpha   90.00
_cell.angle_beta   90.00
_cell.angle_gamma   90.00
#
_symmetry.space_group_name_H-M   'P 1'
#
loop_
_entity.id
_entity.type
_entity.pdbx_description
1 polymer ?
#
loop_
_entity_poly.entity_id
_entity_poly.type
_entity_poly.pdbx_seq_one_letter_code
_entity_poly.pdbx_strand_id
1 'polypeptide(L)'
;MIWPWSSQACAISDTELCNGHRARISPLALLSILLALLLFSPLLFSPASASHINSGQDIQAAIDSAQAGDIISVGAGSYSSIIIDRPLSLIGEGRPVLNAALQKPAVTVKSNGVTLEGFEIRGVEKDTASKFEYYMKNREAARGQRLDVPNAAVLVEGSDFLLLNSSIYRAQAGVYALGAEGITIKDSILNGCDTGLFLHGGRGLNVSGCSIINCRKFGLDIEWSGDTAVKNCSIINNSNVGILFREGEGADVDDNLISGCTFGLSLWNASHNQVRRNRVDHNYYGILVTNWSCYNNITDNLLIDNSRGEITAGFGIGLSLQENSSHNLVVGNVARGNYNGLEISKGCQYNAAYANNASGNKHGIRMNENRNNLIFGNSFLNNNINAYENLSRNVWNTTIGNCYSDYQGEDENGDGIGEQPYSIPGPQSKSADHMPLLRPFGKDEERMGAAGLQELVRGYATLPDEEEAEPAARLEKGIMVISSPRPRLSPRWGDFEPLDVSRSPFQEENYF
;
A
#
# COMPACT_ATOMS: atom_id res chain seq x y z
N MET A 1 30.38 -28.90 -6.39
CA MET A 1 31.05 -28.60 -7.68
C MET A 1 30.89 -27.12 -7.94
N ILE A 2 32.01 -26.41 -7.86
CA ILE A 2 32.09 -24.93 -7.89
C ILE A 2 32.52 -24.56 -9.30
N TRP A 3 31.82 -23.64 -9.93
CA TRP A 3 32.33 -23.00 -11.15
C TRP A 3 32.36 -21.48 -10.92
N PRO A 4 33.52 -20.84 -11.14
CA PRO A 4 33.64 -19.38 -11.07
C PRO A 4 33.52 -18.75 -12.47
N TRP A 5 32.86 -17.62 -12.58
CA TRP A 5 32.92 -16.75 -13.74
C TRP A 5 33.87 -15.59 -13.45
N SER A 6 34.96 -15.56 -14.18
CA SER A 6 35.92 -14.47 -14.21
C SER A 6 35.57 -13.45 -15.28
N SER A 7 35.62 -12.19 -14.90
CA SER A 7 35.59 -11.03 -15.79
C SER A 7 36.88 -10.94 -16.61
N GLN A 8 36.74 -10.79 -17.93
CA GLN A 8 37.80 -10.18 -18.75
C GLN A 8 37.20 -9.11 -19.66
N ALA A 9 37.62 -7.88 -19.38
CA ALA A 9 37.52 -6.77 -20.32
C ALA A 9 38.57 -6.98 -21.39
N CYS A 10 38.20 -6.83 -22.67
CA CYS A 10 39.12 -6.75 -23.77
C CYS A 10 38.85 -5.49 -24.57
N ALA A 11 39.79 -4.57 -24.50
CA ALA A 11 39.88 -3.43 -25.39
C ALA A 11 40.36 -3.92 -26.78
N ILE A 12 39.71 -3.47 -27.83
CA ILE A 12 40.19 -3.66 -29.20
C ILE A 12 40.38 -2.26 -29.81
N SER A 13 41.64 -2.04 -30.18
CA SER A 13 42.11 -0.88 -30.93
C SER A 13 41.76 -1.00 -32.43
N ASP A 14 41.50 0.13 -33.04
CA ASP A 14 41.35 0.32 -34.48
C ASP A 14 42.57 -0.18 -35.28
N THR A 15 42.26 -0.72 -36.41
CA THR A 15 42.85 -0.74 -37.77
C THR A 15 42.86 -2.15 -38.34
N GLU A 16 42.03 -2.35 -39.37
CA GLU A 16 42.45 -2.82 -40.69
C GLU A 16 41.23 -2.99 -41.63
N LEU A 17 41.30 -2.21 -42.70
CA LEU A 17 40.48 -2.35 -43.90
C LEU A 17 40.85 -3.66 -44.62
N CYS A 18 39.88 -4.54 -44.90
CA CYS A 18 39.97 -5.39 -46.09
C CYS A 18 38.61 -5.94 -46.54
N ASN A 19 38.28 -5.55 -47.76
CA ASN A 19 37.46 -6.22 -48.78
C ASN A 19 36.12 -6.88 -48.40
N GLY A 20 35.07 -6.13 -48.69
CA GLY A 20 33.71 -6.59 -48.72
C GLY A 20 33.38 -7.51 -49.88
N HIS A 21 32.77 -8.62 -49.59
CA HIS A 21 31.79 -9.25 -50.47
C HIS A 21 30.38 -8.86 -49.97
N ARG A 22 29.83 -7.74 -50.49
CA ARG A 22 28.40 -7.48 -50.42
C ARG A 22 27.68 -8.53 -51.26
N ALA A 23 27.12 -9.53 -50.64
CA ALA A 23 26.11 -10.37 -51.29
C ALA A 23 24.95 -9.45 -51.69
N ARG A 24 24.85 -9.10 -52.94
CA ARG A 24 23.68 -8.40 -53.51
C ARG A 24 22.55 -9.43 -53.57
N ILE A 25 21.63 -9.37 -52.62
CA ILE A 25 20.33 -10.03 -52.72
C ILE A 25 19.66 -9.46 -53.97
N SER A 26 19.34 -10.27 -54.95
CA SER A 26 18.72 -9.80 -56.18
C SER A 26 17.32 -9.20 -55.86
N PRO A 27 16.91 -8.16 -56.61
CA PRO A 27 15.59 -7.56 -56.40
C PRO A 27 14.42 -8.59 -56.48
N LEU A 28 14.62 -9.64 -57.25
CA LEU A 28 13.67 -10.76 -57.35
C LEU A 28 13.59 -11.62 -56.08
N ALA A 29 14.69 -11.79 -55.36
CA ALA A 29 14.68 -12.52 -54.07
C ALA A 29 14.04 -11.68 -52.97
N LEU A 30 14.21 -10.35 -52.96
CA LEU A 30 13.50 -9.46 -52.05
C LEU A 30 11.99 -9.41 -52.36
N LEU A 31 11.61 -9.41 -53.64
CA LEU A 31 10.20 -9.42 -54.04
C LEU A 31 9.53 -10.72 -53.71
N SER A 32 10.22 -11.89 -53.83
CA SER A 32 9.66 -13.16 -53.42
C SER A 32 9.50 -13.33 -51.89
N ILE A 33 10.43 -12.75 -51.08
CA ILE A 33 10.33 -12.72 -49.64
C ILE A 33 9.20 -11.77 -49.19
N LEU A 34 9.06 -10.63 -49.84
CA LEU A 34 7.96 -9.69 -49.58
C LEU A 34 6.61 -10.29 -49.99
N LEU A 35 6.55 -10.98 -51.14
CA LEU A 35 5.32 -11.67 -51.58
C LEU A 35 4.97 -12.85 -50.69
N ALA A 36 5.94 -13.60 -50.16
CA ALA A 36 5.72 -14.67 -49.17
C ALA A 36 5.23 -14.09 -47.85
N LEU A 37 5.77 -12.97 -47.37
CA LEU A 37 5.31 -12.26 -46.19
C LEU A 37 3.89 -11.67 -46.36
N LEU A 38 3.55 -11.19 -47.57
CA LEU A 38 2.19 -10.72 -47.90
C LEU A 38 1.17 -11.85 -48.06
N LEU A 39 1.58 -13.05 -48.46
CA LEU A 39 0.69 -14.22 -48.62
C LEU A 39 0.50 -15.00 -47.31
N PHE A 40 1.41 -14.84 -46.35
CA PHE A 40 1.28 -15.46 -45.02
C PHE A 40 0.66 -14.53 -43.96
N SER A 41 0.43 -13.25 -44.25
CA SER A 41 -0.12 -12.30 -43.30
C SER A 41 -1.67 -12.35 -43.06
N PRO A 42 -2.50 -12.96 -43.88
CA PRO A 42 -3.94 -13.01 -43.57
C PRO A 42 -4.39 -14.16 -42.67
N LEU A 43 -3.47 -15.05 -42.22
CA LEU A 43 -3.86 -16.25 -41.48
C LEU A 43 -3.81 -16.11 -39.94
N LEU A 44 -3.49 -14.92 -39.38
CA LEU A 44 -3.28 -14.76 -37.95
C LEU A 44 -4.22 -13.77 -37.22
N PHE A 45 -5.11 -13.11 -37.90
CA PHE A 45 -6.12 -12.27 -37.28
C PHE A 45 -7.51 -12.61 -37.83
N SER A 46 -8.14 -13.62 -37.27
CA SER A 46 -9.59 -13.67 -37.36
C SER A 46 -10.11 -12.44 -36.65
N PRO A 47 -11.00 -11.62 -37.29
CA PRO A 47 -11.63 -10.52 -36.58
C PRO A 47 -12.37 -11.10 -35.39
N ALA A 48 -12.28 -10.44 -34.24
CA ALA A 48 -13.01 -10.83 -33.03
C ALA A 48 -14.49 -10.98 -33.39
N SER A 49 -15.06 -12.15 -33.10
CA SER A 49 -16.47 -12.41 -33.32
C SER A 49 -17.28 -11.87 -32.13
N ALA A 50 -18.42 -11.30 -32.40
CA ALA A 50 -19.36 -10.87 -31.35
C ALA A 50 -20.54 -11.85 -31.31
N SER A 51 -20.78 -12.46 -30.17
CA SER A 51 -21.94 -13.30 -29.91
C SER A 51 -22.83 -12.69 -28.84
N HIS A 52 -24.15 -12.92 -28.92
CA HIS A 52 -25.10 -12.43 -27.92
C HIS A 52 -25.83 -13.60 -27.26
N ILE A 53 -25.83 -13.60 -25.93
CA ILE A 53 -26.51 -14.61 -25.09
C ILE A 53 -27.75 -14.00 -24.48
N ASN A 54 -28.91 -14.55 -24.79
CA ASN A 54 -30.18 -14.16 -24.19
C ASN A 54 -30.43 -14.88 -22.86
N SER A 55 -31.33 -14.36 -22.06
CA SER A 55 -31.80 -14.99 -20.83
C SER A 55 -32.19 -16.45 -21.05
N GLY A 56 -31.69 -17.35 -20.21
CA GLY A 56 -31.94 -18.79 -20.26
C GLY A 56 -30.99 -19.58 -21.18
N GLN A 57 -30.11 -18.92 -21.94
CA GLN A 57 -29.05 -19.61 -22.69
C GLN A 57 -27.84 -19.90 -21.81
N ASP A 58 -27.04 -20.88 -22.20
CA ASP A 58 -25.87 -21.30 -21.47
C ASP A 58 -24.61 -20.46 -21.84
N ILE A 59 -24.14 -19.63 -20.90
CA ILE A 59 -22.94 -18.81 -21.10
C ILE A 59 -21.70 -19.72 -21.29
N GLN A 60 -21.61 -20.84 -20.54
CA GLN A 60 -20.43 -21.72 -20.64
C GLN A 60 -20.30 -22.32 -22.05
N ALA A 61 -21.41 -22.74 -22.66
CA ALA A 61 -21.41 -23.23 -24.04
C ALA A 61 -20.91 -22.18 -25.04
N ALA A 62 -21.28 -20.91 -24.83
CA ALA A 62 -20.73 -19.81 -25.64
C ALA A 62 -19.24 -19.58 -25.43
N ILE A 63 -18.75 -19.62 -24.19
CA ILE A 63 -17.32 -19.54 -23.86
C ILE A 63 -16.57 -20.70 -24.53
N ASP A 64 -17.09 -21.91 -24.43
CA ASP A 64 -16.45 -23.12 -24.96
C ASP A 64 -16.33 -23.09 -26.50
N SER A 65 -17.25 -22.42 -27.19
CA SER A 65 -17.24 -22.26 -28.64
C SER A 65 -16.49 -21.02 -29.14
N ALA A 66 -16.18 -20.06 -28.25
CA ALA A 66 -15.50 -18.81 -28.58
C ALA A 66 -14.05 -18.99 -28.96
N GLN A 67 -13.52 -18.08 -29.76
CA GLN A 67 -12.09 -17.98 -30.07
C GLN A 67 -11.42 -16.94 -29.16
N ALA A 68 -10.10 -17.00 -29.09
CA ALA A 68 -9.34 -16.01 -28.36
C ALA A 68 -9.56 -14.59 -28.94
N GLY A 69 -9.93 -13.65 -28.06
CA GLY A 69 -10.25 -12.28 -28.44
C GLY A 69 -11.71 -12.01 -28.72
N ASP A 70 -12.59 -13.02 -28.71
CA ASP A 70 -14.02 -12.82 -28.94
C ASP A 70 -14.70 -12.02 -27.82
N ILE A 71 -15.81 -11.36 -28.21
CA ILE A 71 -16.68 -10.61 -27.32
C ILE A 71 -18.02 -11.35 -27.20
N ILE A 72 -18.42 -11.65 -25.97
CA ILE A 72 -19.71 -12.28 -25.67
C ILE A 72 -20.56 -11.28 -24.88
N SER A 73 -21.63 -10.77 -25.49
CA SER A 73 -22.65 -9.97 -24.80
C SER A 73 -23.60 -10.89 -24.07
N VAL A 74 -23.89 -10.63 -22.81
CA VAL A 74 -24.78 -11.44 -21.97
C VAL A 74 -25.95 -10.59 -21.52
N GLY A 75 -27.15 -10.95 -21.96
CA GLY A 75 -28.38 -10.27 -21.57
C GLY A 75 -28.78 -10.51 -20.11
N ALA A 76 -29.67 -9.64 -19.60
CA ALA A 76 -30.17 -9.75 -18.23
C ALA A 76 -30.74 -11.14 -17.96
N GLY A 77 -30.40 -11.72 -16.82
CA GLY A 77 -30.81 -13.07 -16.41
C GLY A 77 -30.05 -13.56 -15.22
N SER A 78 -30.33 -14.78 -14.78
CA SER A 78 -29.62 -15.45 -13.70
C SER A 78 -28.93 -16.70 -14.27
N TYR A 79 -27.64 -16.76 -14.05
CA TYR A 79 -26.75 -17.76 -14.65
C TYR A 79 -25.96 -18.49 -13.60
N SER A 80 -25.52 -19.70 -13.94
CA SER A 80 -24.65 -20.51 -13.10
C SER A 80 -23.19 -20.08 -13.18
N SER A 81 -22.34 -20.72 -12.41
CA SER A 81 -20.90 -20.52 -12.41
C SER A 81 -20.27 -20.82 -13.78
N ILE A 82 -19.26 -20.03 -14.14
CA ILE A 82 -18.55 -20.13 -15.41
C ILE A 82 -17.03 -20.28 -15.21
N ILE A 83 -16.36 -20.89 -16.19
CA ILE A 83 -14.89 -21.00 -16.28
C ILE A 83 -14.46 -20.36 -17.59
N ILE A 84 -13.51 -19.43 -17.51
CA ILE A 84 -12.96 -18.72 -18.67
C ILE A 84 -11.51 -19.17 -18.84
N ASP A 85 -11.25 -20.00 -19.83
CA ASP A 85 -9.98 -20.65 -20.09
C ASP A 85 -9.21 -20.11 -21.31
N ARG A 86 -9.74 -19.03 -21.91
CA ARG A 86 -9.15 -18.34 -23.06
C ARG A 86 -9.34 -16.84 -22.96
N PRO A 87 -8.49 -16.02 -23.61
CA PRO A 87 -8.65 -14.58 -23.64
C PRO A 87 -9.97 -14.20 -24.33
N LEU A 88 -10.88 -13.55 -23.63
CA LEU A 88 -12.11 -13.03 -24.21
C LEU A 88 -12.72 -11.94 -23.32
N SER A 89 -13.72 -11.23 -23.85
CA SER A 89 -14.48 -10.22 -23.13
C SER A 89 -15.92 -10.67 -22.94
N LEU A 90 -16.38 -10.75 -21.68
CA LEU A 90 -17.81 -10.91 -21.36
C LEU A 90 -18.37 -9.55 -20.95
N ILE A 91 -19.42 -9.12 -21.64
CA ILE A 91 -20.08 -7.82 -21.40
C ILE A 91 -21.54 -8.08 -20.99
N GLY A 92 -21.88 -7.73 -19.76
CA GLY A 92 -23.23 -7.87 -19.22
C GLY A 92 -24.14 -6.70 -19.60
N GLU A 93 -25.20 -7.00 -20.34
CA GLU A 93 -26.24 -6.04 -20.69
C GLU A 93 -27.42 -6.17 -19.72
N GLY A 94 -27.77 -5.09 -19.02
CA GLY A 94 -28.85 -5.12 -18.02
C GLY A 94 -28.49 -5.86 -16.72
N ARG A 95 -27.18 -5.94 -16.38
CA ARG A 95 -26.62 -6.55 -15.15
C ARG A 95 -27.03 -8.01 -14.95
N PRO A 96 -26.61 -8.93 -15.82
CA PRO A 96 -26.82 -10.36 -15.61
C PRO A 96 -26.15 -10.83 -14.29
N VAL A 97 -26.81 -11.78 -13.64
CA VAL A 97 -26.38 -12.31 -12.34
C VAL A 97 -25.63 -13.62 -12.53
N LEU A 98 -24.38 -13.68 -12.10
CA LEU A 98 -23.61 -14.93 -12.01
C LEU A 98 -23.65 -15.43 -10.56
N ASN A 99 -24.08 -16.66 -10.37
CA ASN A 99 -24.21 -17.25 -9.04
C ASN A 99 -23.16 -18.32 -8.80
N ALA A 100 -22.44 -18.19 -7.67
CA ALA A 100 -21.58 -19.26 -7.16
C ALA A 100 -22.42 -20.44 -6.66
N ALA A 101 -21.86 -21.64 -6.77
CA ALA A 101 -22.36 -22.80 -6.06
C ALA A 101 -21.47 -23.09 -4.84
N LEU A 102 -21.95 -23.91 -3.91
CA LEU A 102 -21.15 -24.29 -2.74
C LEU A 102 -19.82 -24.91 -3.19
N GLN A 103 -18.72 -24.35 -2.68
CA GLN A 103 -17.32 -24.70 -3.03
C GLN A 103 -16.93 -24.48 -4.51
N LYS A 104 -17.70 -23.66 -5.24
CA LYS A 104 -17.36 -23.27 -6.62
C LYS A 104 -17.49 -21.76 -6.75
N PRO A 105 -16.47 -21.07 -7.27
CA PRO A 105 -16.57 -19.66 -7.62
C PRO A 105 -17.69 -19.42 -8.64
N ALA A 106 -18.27 -18.23 -8.64
CA ALA A 106 -19.20 -17.85 -9.71
C ALA A 106 -18.44 -17.68 -11.04
N VAL A 107 -17.21 -17.15 -10.96
CA VAL A 107 -16.31 -16.99 -12.10
C VAL A 107 -14.95 -17.56 -11.75
N THR A 108 -14.42 -18.44 -12.60
CA THR A 108 -13.02 -18.89 -12.55
C THR A 108 -12.30 -18.43 -13.82
N VAL A 109 -11.32 -17.54 -13.65
CA VAL A 109 -10.48 -17.01 -14.75
C VAL A 109 -9.19 -17.78 -14.78
N LYS A 110 -9.00 -18.63 -15.79
CA LYS A 110 -7.79 -19.46 -15.97
C LYS A 110 -6.85 -18.91 -17.03
N SER A 111 -7.32 -18.02 -17.87
CA SER A 111 -6.56 -17.43 -18.97
C SER A 111 -6.15 -16.02 -18.66
N ASN A 112 -5.06 -15.59 -19.30
CA ASN A 112 -4.67 -14.18 -19.35
C ASN A 112 -5.58 -13.38 -20.29
N GLY A 113 -5.67 -12.05 -20.09
CA GLY A 113 -6.34 -11.15 -21.00
C GLY A 113 -7.87 -11.31 -21.02
N VAL A 114 -8.48 -11.57 -19.88
CA VAL A 114 -9.93 -11.70 -19.73
C VAL A 114 -10.53 -10.40 -19.21
N THR A 115 -11.60 -9.93 -19.86
CA THR A 115 -12.43 -8.82 -19.39
C THR A 115 -13.80 -9.31 -18.95
N LEU A 116 -14.23 -8.86 -17.78
CA LEU A 116 -15.58 -9.07 -17.25
C LEU A 116 -16.19 -7.71 -16.90
N GLU A 117 -17.24 -7.32 -17.57
CA GLU A 117 -17.85 -6.01 -17.42
C GLU A 117 -19.38 -6.07 -17.25
N GLY A 118 -19.91 -5.29 -16.30
CA GLY A 118 -21.35 -5.05 -16.18
C GLY A 118 -22.14 -6.16 -15.49
N PHE A 119 -21.52 -7.03 -14.72
CA PHE A 119 -22.15 -8.16 -14.04
C PHE A 119 -22.50 -7.87 -12.58
N GLU A 120 -23.53 -8.55 -12.09
CA GLU A 120 -23.73 -8.82 -10.69
C GLU A 120 -23.22 -10.23 -10.36
N ILE A 121 -22.32 -10.36 -9.41
CA ILE A 121 -21.69 -11.65 -9.06
C ILE A 121 -22.02 -11.96 -7.61
N ARG A 122 -22.64 -13.08 -7.36
CA ARG A 122 -23.05 -13.52 -6.04
C ARG A 122 -22.22 -14.71 -5.59
N GLY A 123 -21.47 -14.51 -4.52
CA GLY A 123 -20.77 -15.58 -3.83
C GLY A 123 -21.70 -16.41 -2.94
N VAL A 124 -21.11 -17.36 -2.22
CA VAL A 124 -21.77 -18.12 -1.18
C VAL A 124 -21.12 -17.79 0.15
N GLU A 125 -21.90 -17.26 1.08
CA GLU A 125 -21.48 -17.15 2.48
C GLU A 125 -21.43 -18.53 3.09
N LYS A 126 -20.38 -18.84 3.82
CA LYS A 126 -20.30 -20.07 4.60
C LYS A 126 -19.91 -19.78 6.04
N ASP A 127 -20.66 -20.35 6.94
CA ASP A 127 -20.58 -20.16 8.39
C ASP A 127 -19.57 -21.11 9.06
N THR A 128 -18.69 -21.75 8.31
CA THR A 128 -17.73 -22.70 8.88
C THR A 128 -16.31 -22.20 8.73
N ALA A 129 -15.49 -22.39 9.76
CA ALA A 129 -14.05 -22.28 9.71
C ALA A 129 -13.53 -23.01 8.47
N SER A 130 -13.23 -22.26 7.46
CA SER A 130 -12.86 -22.79 6.15
C SER A 130 -11.35 -23.05 6.13
N LYS A 131 -10.90 -23.80 5.14
CA LYS A 131 -9.47 -23.96 4.84
C LYS A 131 -8.77 -22.59 4.65
N PHE A 132 -9.51 -21.56 4.24
CA PHE A 132 -9.03 -20.19 4.16
C PHE A 132 -8.69 -19.62 5.55
N GLU A 133 -9.50 -19.89 6.56
CA GLU A 133 -9.21 -19.48 7.94
C GLU A 133 -8.02 -20.27 8.52
N TYR A 134 -7.92 -21.55 8.18
CA TYR A 134 -6.74 -22.37 8.48
C TYR A 134 -5.49 -21.85 7.77
N TYR A 135 -5.60 -21.46 6.51
CA TYR A 135 -4.51 -20.83 5.76
C TYR A 135 -4.08 -19.50 6.39
N MET A 136 -5.02 -18.64 6.72
CA MET A 136 -4.72 -17.36 7.36
C MET A 136 -4.02 -17.55 8.72
N LYS A 137 -4.29 -18.64 9.43
CA LYS A 137 -3.61 -19.00 10.68
C LYS A 137 -2.24 -19.67 10.50
N ASN A 138 -2.04 -20.36 9.39
CA ASN A 138 -0.83 -21.19 9.17
C ASN A 138 -0.14 -20.85 7.85
N ARG A 139 -0.02 -19.57 7.53
CA ARG A 139 0.53 -19.06 6.26
C ARG A 139 1.89 -19.61 5.90
N GLU A 140 2.79 -19.78 6.87
CA GLU A 140 4.13 -20.31 6.62
C GLU A 140 4.12 -21.78 6.22
N ALA A 141 3.23 -22.56 6.82
CA ALA A 141 3.07 -23.99 6.46
C ALA A 141 2.39 -24.17 5.09
N ALA A 142 1.67 -23.18 4.60
CA ALA A 142 0.94 -23.24 3.34
C ALA A 142 1.75 -22.74 2.12
N ARG A 143 2.97 -22.23 2.33
CA ARG A 143 3.86 -21.82 1.24
C ARG A 143 4.05 -22.97 0.23
N GLY A 144 3.63 -22.71 -1.00
CA GLY A 144 3.74 -23.70 -2.08
C GLY A 144 2.62 -24.75 -2.14
N GLN A 145 1.66 -24.71 -1.24
CA GLN A 145 0.46 -25.54 -1.33
C GLN A 145 -0.63 -24.80 -2.10
N ARG A 146 -1.18 -25.47 -3.12
CA ARG A 146 -2.40 -24.95 -3.79
C ARG A 146 -3.53 -24.94 -2.77
N LEU A 147 -3.99 -23.74 -2.45
CA LEU A 147 -5.15 -23.59 -1.59
C LEU A 147 -6.40 -24.01 -2.36
N ASP A 148 -7.15 -24.94 -1.80
CA ASP A 148 -8.54 -25.08 -2.21
C ASP A 148 -9.26 -23.79 -1.81
N VAL A 149 -9.52 -22.93 -2.78
CA VAL A 149 -10.18 -21.65 -2.56
C VAL A 149 -11.67 -21.87 -2.35
N PRO A 150 -12.14 -21.88 -1.12
CA PRO A 150 -13.54 -22.06 -0.87
C PRO A 150 -14.28 -20.75 -1.11
N ASN A 151 -15.33 -20.78 -1.87
CA ASN A 151 -16.36 -19.72 -1.93
C ASN A 151 -15.89 -18.31 -2.31
N ALA A 152 -14.86 -18.19 -3.17
CA ALA A 152 -14.60 -16.93 -3.87
C ALA A 152 -15.74 -16.64 -4.84
N ALA A 153 -16.12 -15.36 -4.98
CA ALA A 153 -17.04 -15.01 -6.05
C ALA A 153 -16.31 -15.05 -7.40
N VAL A 154 -15.11 -14.45 -7.47
CA VAL A 154 -14.24 -14.49 -8.65
C VAL A 154 -12.88 -15.07 -8.22
N LEU A 155 -12.48 -16.18 -8.84
CA LEU A 155 -11.15 -16.77 -8.71
C LEU A 155 -10.33 -16.41 -9.94
N VAL A 156 -9.16 -15.78 -9.73
CA VAL A 156 -8.25 -15.36 -10.80
C VAL A 156 -6.96 -16.16 -10.71
N GLU A 157 -6.74 -17.02 -11.69
CA GLU A 157 -5.49 -17.80 -11.88
C GLU A 157 -4.67 -17.26 -13.06
N GLY A 158 -5.28 -16.47 -13.96
CA GLY A 158 -4.63 -15.83 -15.11
C GLY A 158 -4.23 -14.37 -14.83
N SER A 159 -3.35 -13.83 -15.66
CA SER A 159 -2.90 -12.45 -15.61
C SER A 159 -3.72 -11.53 -16.54
N ASP A 160 -3.51 -10.20 -16.43
CA ASP A 160 -4.20 -9.21 -17.26
C ASP A 160 -5.74 -9.32 -17.21
N PHE A 161 -6.27 -9.56 -16.00
CA PHE A 161 -7.71 -9.64 -15.77
C PHE A 161 -8.29 -8.26 -15.49
N LEU A 162 -9.38 -7.92 -16.20
CA LEU A 162 -10.14 -6.69 -16.01
C LEU A 162 -11.54 -6.99 -15.47
N LEU A 163 -11.87 -6.43 -14.29
CA LEU A 163 -13.22 -6.41 -13.74
C LEU A 163 -13.72 -4.96 -13.75
N LEU A 164 -14.72 -4.69 -14.57
CA LEU A 164 -15.20 -3.34 -14.83
C LEU A 164 -16.70 -3.22 -14.49
N ASN A 165 -17.10 -2.09 -13.93
CA ASN A 165 -18.51 -1.73 -13.73
C ASN A 165 -19.38 -2.90 -13.19
N SER A 166 -18.84 -3.70 -12.29
CA SER A 166 -19.45 -4.92 -11.78
C SER A 166 -19.72 -4.83 -10.27
N SER A 167 -20.61 -5.68 -9.77
CA SER A 167 -20.92 -5.72 -8.34
C SER A 167 -20.75 -7.13 -7.81
N ILE A 168 -20.03 -7.28 -6.71
CA ILE A 168 -19.80 -8.57 -6.04
C ILE A 168 -20.43 -8.53 -4.66
N TYR A 169 -21.19 -9.56 -4.34
CA TYR A 169 -21.90 -9.67 -3.07
C TYR A 169 -21.69 -11.02 -2.40
N ARG A 170 -21.56 -10.99 -1.07
CA ARG A 170 -21.71 -12.17 -0.20
C ARG A 170 -20.80 -13.33 -0.57
N ALA A 171 -19.49 -13.15 -0.44
CA ALA A 171 -18.49 -14.20 -0.65
C ALA A 171 -17.52 -14.27 0.53
N GLN A 172 -16.78 -15.36 0.68
CA GLN A 172 -15.62 -15.35 1.58
C GLN A 172 -14.52 -14.46 1.00
N ALA A 173 -14.22 -14.58 -0.29
CA ALA A 173 -13.43 -13.60 -1.01
C ALA A 173 -14.24 -13.08 -2.21
N GLY A 174 -14.40 -11.76 -2.30
CA GLY A 174 -15.05 -11.17 -3.47
C GLY A 174 -14.24 -11.49 -4.73
N VAL A 175 -12.99 -11.05 -4.77
CA VAL A 175 -11.99 -11.44 -5.76
C VAL A 175 -10.83 -12.13 -5.02
N TYR A 176 -10.43 -13.29 -5.50
CA TYR A 176 -9.30 -14.02 -4.98
C TYR A 176 -8.30 -14.29 -6.11
N ALA A 177 -7.06 -13.83 -5.95
CA ALA A 177 -6.03 -13.94 -6.97
C ALA A 177 -4.73 -14.50 -6.38
N LEU A 178 -4.11 -15.44 -7.10
CA LEU A 178 -2.88 -16.10 -6.71
C LEU A 178 -1.82 -15.93 -7.80
N GLY A 179 -0.73 -15.23 -7.48
CA GLY A 179 0.41 -15.04 -8.38
C GLY A 179 0.06 -14.36 -9.70
N ALA A 180 -1.14 -13.78 -9.82
CA ALA A 180 -1.60 -13.15 -11.04
C ALA A 180 -1.06 -11.73 -11.17
N GLU A 181 -0.71 -11.33 -12.38
CA GLU A 181 -0.16 -10.02 -12.70
C GLU A 181 -1.14 -9.17 -13.50
N GLY A 182 -1.05 -7.85 -13.42
CA GLY A 182 -1.83 -6.94 -14.25
C GLY A 182 -3.33 -6.94 -13.98
N ILE A 183 -3.76 -7.24 -12.75
CA ILE A 183 -5.19 -7.24 -12.42
C ILE A 183 -5.70 -5.81 -12.31
N THR A 184 -6.79 -5.50 -12.98
CA THR A 184 -7.50 -4.23 -12.86
C THR A 184 -8.93 -4.44 -12.39
N ILE A 185 -9.30 -3.76 -11.29
CA ILE A 185 -10.69 -3.69 -10.80
C ILE A 185 -11.08 -2.22 -10.80
N LYS A 186 -12.07 -1.89 -11.62
CA LYS A 186 -12.43 -0.49 -11.82
C LYS A 186 -13.94 -0.28 -11.76
N ASP A 187 -14.34 0.86 -11.15
CA ASP A 187 -15.74 1.32 -11.09
C ASP A 187 -16.71 0.22 -10.58
N SER A 188 -16.25 -0.58 -9.63
CA SER A 188 -16.92 -1.79 -9.17
C SER A 188 -17.25 -1.74 -7.67
N ILE A 189 -18.23 -2.56 -7.26
CA ILE A 189 -18.69 -2.66 -5.87
C ILE A 189 -18.36 -4.04 -5.31
N LEU A 190 -17.65 -4.09 -4.19
CA LEU A 190 -17.43 -5.32 -3.41
C LEU A 190 -18.09 -5.13 -2.04
N ASN A 191 -19.19 -5.84 -1.78
CA ASN A 191 -20.01 -5.58 -0.59
C ASN A 191 -20.36 -6.86 0.17
N GLY A 192 -20.17 -6.82 1.49
CA GLY A 192 -20.59 -7.88 2.41
C GLY A 192 -19.80 -9.18 2.24
N CYS A 193 -18.57 -9.13 1.78
CA CYS A 193 -17.65 -10.27 1.75
C CYS A 193 -16.94 -10.46 3.10
N ASP A 194 -16.25 -11.59 3.32
CA ASP A 194 -15.29 -11.63 4.42
C ASP A 194 -14.08 -10.78 4.08
N THR A 195 -13.51 -10.98 2.91
CA THR A 195 -12.48 -10.15 2.30
C THR A 195 -12.97 -9.68 0.93
N GLY A 196 -12.94 -8.36 0.69
CA GLY A 196 -13.36 -7.82 -0.59
C GLY A 196 -12.47 -8.30 -1.73
N LEU A 197 -11.18 -7.99 -1.64
CA LEU A 197 -10.13 -8.51 -2.53
C LEU A 197 -9.03 -9.16 -1.69
N PHE A 198 -8.63 -10.36 -2.07
CA PHE A 198 -7.42 -11.01 -1.60
C PHE A 198 -6.47 -11.27 -2.77
N LEU A 199 -5.29 -10.66 -2.70
CA LEU A 199 -4.19 -10.89 -3.65
C LEU A 199 -2.99 -11.48 -2.90
N HIS A 200 -2.52 -12.63 -3.37
CA HIS A 200 -1.33 -13.28 -2.83
C HIS A 200 -0.28 -13.47 -3.92
N GLY A 201 0.79 -12.71 -3.85
CA GLY A 201 1.80 -12.63 -4.89
C GLY A 201 1.32 -11.88 -6.14
N GLY A 202 2.20 -11.70 -7.09
CA GLY A 202 1.90 -10.98 -8.33
C GLY A 202 2.33 -9.52 -8.30
N ARG A 203 2.06 -8.82 -9.39
CA ARG A 203 2.42 -7.41 -9.61
C ARG A 203 1.36 -6.69 -10.42
N GLY A 204 1.37 -5.35 -10.31
CA GLY A 204 0.55 -4.51 -11.19
C GLY A 204 -0.95 -4.56 -10.88
N LEU A 205 -1.35 -4.79 -9.62
CA LEU A 205 -2.75 -4.64 -9.21
C LEU A 205 -3.16 -3.16 -9.31
N ASN A 206 -4.26 -2.90 -9.97
CA ASN A 206 -4.88 -1.58 -10.03
C ASN A 206 -6.35 -1.64 -9.58
N VAL A 207 -6.66 -0.99 -8.46
CA VAL A 207 -8.03 -0.85 -7.94
C VAL A 207 -8.38 0.64 -7.98
N SER A 208 -9.38 1.01 -8.78
CA SER A 208 -9.73 2.42 -8.96
C SER A 208 -11.23 2.67 -9.08
N GLY A 209 -11.70 3.77 -8.47
CA GLY A 209 -13.12 4.15 -8.52
C GLY A 209 -14.07 3.15 -7.86
N CYS A 210 -13.55 2.27 -6.99
CA CYS A 210 -14.32 1.17 -6.42
C CYS A 210 -14.94 1.53 -5.07
N SER A 211 -16.05 0.84 -4.75
CA SER A 211 -16.68 0.86 -3.43
C SER A 211 -16.51 -0.52 -2.77
N ILE A 212 -15.71 -0.57 -1.70
CA ILE A 212 -15.38 -1.81 -0.97
C ILE A 212 -15.91 -1.66 0.45
N ILE A 213 -17.06 -2.27 0.71
CA ILE A 213 -17.86 -1.93 1.88
C ILE A 213 -18.37 -3.13 2.65
N ASN A 214 -18.51 -2.96 3.97
CA ASN A 214 -19.14 -3.92 4.86
C ASN A 214 -18.49 -5.31 4.83
N CYS A 215 -17.19 -5.39 4.55
CA CYS A 215 -16.47 -6.65 4.63
C CYS A 215 -16.23 -7.03 6.11
N ARG A 216 -16.43 -8.31 6.42
CA ARG A 216 -16.37 -8.79 7.81
C ARG A 216 -14.95 -8.88 8.38
N LYS A 217 -13.94 -8.86 7.52
CA LYS A 217 -12.51 -8.90 7.92
C LYS A 217 -11.74 -7.80 7.23
N PHE A 218 -11.48 -7.92 5.93
CA PHE A 218 -10.62 -7.00 5.18
C PHE A 218 -11.35 -6.42 3.97
N GLY A 219 -11.19 -5.11 3.73
CA GLY A 219 -11.56 -4.54 2.47
C GLY A 219 -10.64 -5.07 1.36
N LEU A 220 -9.36 -4.77 1.47
CA LEU A 220 -8.28 -5.28 0.61
C LEU A 220 -7.22 -5.96 1.49
N ASP A 221 -6.83 -7.19 1.15
CA ASP A 221 -5.70 -7.92 1.74
C ASP A 221 -4.71 -8.28 0.63
N ILE A 222 -3.57 -7.62 0.64
CA ILE A 222 -2.58 -7.66 -0.44
C ILE A 222 -1.25 -8.11 0.14
N GLU A 223 -0.78 -9.28 -0.28
CA GLU A 223 0.39 -9.95 0.28
C GLU A 223 1.44 -10.25 -0.78
N TRP A 224 2.72 -10.05 -0.46
CA TRP A 224 3.89 -10.31 -1.33
C TRP A 224 3.72 -9.77 -2.75
N SER A 225 3.11 -8.60 -2.85
CA SER A 225 2.79 -8.00 -4.14
C SER A 225 3.63 -6.75 -4.38
N GLY A 226 3.97 -6.49 -5.64
CA GLY A 226 4.64 -5.28 -6.08
C GLY A 226 3.76 -4.41 -6.97
N ASP A 227 4.14 -3.12 -7.11
CA ASP A 227 3.55 -2.19 -8.06
C ASP A 227 2.00 -2.11 -8.00
N THR A 228 1.46 -2.04 -6.79
CA THR A 228 0.03 -1.98 -6.54
C THR A 228 -0.47 -0.54 -6.51
N ALA A 229 -1.57 -0.24 -7.20
CA ALA A 229 -2.26 1.05 -7.12
C ALA A 229 -3.67 0.89 -6.54
N VAL A 230 -4.01 1.70 -5.52
CA VAL A 230 -5.38 1.82 -4.98
C VAL A 230 -5.76 3.28 -4.98
N LYS A 231 -6.68 3.69 -5.87
CA LYS A 231 -6.95 5.10 -6.12
C LYS A 231 -8.43 5.43 -6.23
N ASN A 232 -8.81 6.59 -5.68
CA ASN A 232 -10.19 7.10 -5.78
C ASN A 232 -11.26 6.08 -5.33
N CYS A 233 -10.95 5.28 -4.31
CA CYS A 233 -11.84 4.25 -3.78
C CYS A 233 -12.52 4.71 -2.49
N SER A 234 -13.74 4.18 -2.25
CA SER A 234 -14.46 4.27 -0.97
C SER A 234 -14.37 2.93 -0.25
N ILE A 235 -13.62 2.88 0.84
CA ILE A 235 -13.33 1.66 1.61
C ILE A 235 -13.91 1.86 3.01
N ILE A 236 -15.16 1.37 3.21
CA ILE A 236 -15.96 1.81 4.35
C ILE A 236 -16.54 0.62 5.12
N ASN A 237 -16.55 0.72 6.45
CA ASN A 237 -17.14 -0.25 7.37
C ASN A 237 -16.61 -1.68 7.18
N ASN A 238 -15.32 -1.82 6.91
CA ASN A 238 -14.69 -3.14 6.90
C ASN A 238 -14.19 -3.45 8.31
N SER A 239 -14.69 -4.52 8.92
CA SER A 239 -14.65 -4.69 10.38
C SER A 239 -13.27 -4.68 11.00
N ASN A 240 -12.25 -5.24 10.32
CA ASN A 240 -10.89 -5.25 10.82
C ASN A 240 -10.00 -4.23 10.10
N VAL A 241 -9.62 -4.47 8.86
CA VAL A 241 -8.71 -3.57 8.11
C VAL A 241 -9.35 -3.12 6.81
N GLY A 242 -9.29 -1.81 6.53
CA GLY A 242 -9.70 -1.28 5.25
C GLY A 242 -8.77 -1.73 4.13
N ILE A 243 -7.48 -1.37 4.23
CA ILE A 243 -6.43 -1.80 3.29
C ILE A 243 -5.26 -2.37 4.10
N LEU A 244 -4.87 -3.59 3.79
CA LEU A 244 -3.71 -4.25 4.37
C LEU A 244 -2.71 -4.61 3.29
N PHE A 245 -1.51 -4.06 3.40
CA PHE A 245 -0.33 -4.49 2.64
C PHE A 245 0.58 -5.29 3.55
N ARG A 246 0.92 -6.50 3.13
CA ARG A 246 1.88 -7.35 3.83
C ARG A 246 3.02 -7.74 2.92
N GLU A 247 4.25 -7.42 3.37
CA GLU A 247 5.47 -7.87 2.71
C GLU A 247 5.51 -7.51 1.22
N GLY A 248 4.94 -6.34 0.91
CA GLY A 248 4.88 -5.78 -0.43
C GLY A 248 5.71 -4.51 -0.56
N GLU A 249 5.98 -4.12 -1.79
CA GLU A 249 6.70 -2.90 -2.12
C GLU A 249 6.09 -2.17 -3.32
N GLY A 250 6.34 -0.86 -3.42
CA GLY A 250 5.93 -0.07 -4.58
C GLY A 250 4.42 0.20 -4.67
N ALA A 251 3.69 0.09 -3.55
CA ALA A 251 2.29 0.45 -3.55
C ALA A 251 2.09 1.98 -3.61
N ASP A 252 1.07 2.42 -4.36
CA ASP A 252 0.61 3.80 -4.49
C ASP A 252 -0.87 3.88 -4.06
N VAL A 253 -1.10 4.31 -2.82
CA VAL A 253 -2.44 4.46 -2.23
C VAL A 253 -2.79 5.94 -2.20
N ASP A 254 -3.70 6.37 -3.07
CA ASP A 254 -3.89 7.77 -3.40
C ASP A 254 -5.36 8.17 -3.54
N ASP A 255 -5.74 9.31 -2.95
CA ASP A 255 -7.08 9.90 -3.04
C ASP A 255 -8.23 8.95 -2.63
N ASN A 256 -8.04 8.11 -1.61
CA ASN A 256 -9.09 7.21 -1.11
C ASN A 256 -9.82 7.79 0.11
N LEU A 257 -11.07 7.39 0.28
CA LEU A 257 -11.82 7.51 1.53
C LEU A 257 -11.78 6.17 2.28
N ILE A 258 -11.20 6.15 3.48
CA ILE A 258 -11.06 4.93 4.30
C ILE A 258 -11.68 5.21 5.67
N SER A 259 -12.81 4.56 5.98
CA SER A 259 -13.61 4.93 7.14
C SER A 259 -14.26 3.74 7.85
N GLY A 260 -14.42 3.84 9.17
CA GLY A 260 -15.21 2.89 9.96
C GLY A 260 -14.58 1.52 10.16
N CYS A 261 -13.26 1.40 10.05
CA CYS A 261 -12.50 0.16 10.26
C CYS A 261 -11.80 0.15 11.63
N THR A 262 -11.30 -1.01 12.08
CA THR A 262 -10.36 -1.01 13.21
C THR A 262 -9.03 -0.40 12.78
N PHE A 263 -8.46 -0.86 11.68
CA PHE A 263 -7.30 -0.24 11.04
C PHE A 263 -7.73 0.28 9.67
N GLY A 264 -7.61 1.59 9.44
CA GLY A 264 -7.94 2.15 8.14
C GLY A 264 -7.01 1.60 7.06
N LEU A 265 -5.72 1.88 7.18
CA LEU A 265 -4.66 1.38 6.31
C LEU A 265 -3.52 0.81 7.17
N SER A 266 -3.02 -0.36 6.84
CA SER A 266 -1.89 -0.97 7.50
C SER A 266 -0.81 -1.39 6.50
N LEU A 267 0.42 -0.93 6.76
CA LEU A 267 1.66 -1.42 6.12
C LEU A 267 2.36 -2.32 7.13
N TRP A 268 2.42 -3.62 6.85
CA TRP A 268 3.01 -4.63 7.73
C TRP A 268 4.18 -5.33 7.04
N ASN A 269 5.40 -5.09 7.50
CA ASN A 269 6.64 -5.51 6.84
C ASN A 269 6.65 -5.11 5.34
N ALA A 270 6.19 -3.90 5.05
CA ALA A 270 5.97 -3.39 3.70
C ALA A 270 6.78 -2.10 3.51
N SER A 271 7.57 -2.02 2.44
CA SER A 271 8.56 -0.95 2.25
C SER A 271 8.45 -0.28 0.88
N HIS A 272 8.99 0.95 0.77
CA HIS A 272 8.99 1.73 -0.46
C HIS A 272 7.59 2.05 -1.02
N ASN A 273 6.59 2.20 -0.14
CA ASN A 273 5.22 2.51 -0.52
C ASN A 273 4.92 4.01 -0.43
N GLN A 274 3.97 4.48 -1.23
CA GLN A 274 3.44 5.83 -1.24
C GLN A 274 2.00 5.82 -0.71
N VAL A 275 1.72 6.55 0.35
CA VAL A 275 0.38 6.70 0.92
C VAL A 275 0.08 8.19 1.00
N ARG A 276 -0.77 8.69 0.11
CA ARG A 276 -0.93 10.14 -0.03
C ARG A 276 -2.35 10.58 -0.34
N ARG A 277 -2.69 11.79 0.10
CA ARG A 277 -3.98 12.45 -0.14
C ARG A 277 -5.21 11.64 0.25
N ASN A 278 -5.05 10.61 1.09
CA ASN A 278 -6.19 9.84 1.56
C ASN A 278 -6.92 10.59 2.69
N ARG A 279 -8.23 10.48 2.69
CA ARG A 279 -9.05 10.80 3.85
C ARG A 279 -9.29 9.53 4.65
N VAL A 280 -8.76 9.50 5.86
CA VAL A 280 -8.81 8.33 6.74
C VAL A 280 -9.49 8.76 8.04
N ASP A 281 -10.74 8.36 8.25
CA ASP A 281 -11.52 8.86 9.37
C ASP A 281 -12.34 7.76 10.09
N HIS A 282 -12.70 8.02 11.34
CA HIS A 282 -13.55 7.16 12.16
C HIS A 282 -13.04 5.71 12.30
N ASN A 283 -11.73 5.48 12.22
CA ASN A 283 -11.08 4.21 12.50
C ASN A 283 -10.54 4.20 13.95
N TYR A 284 -10.04 3.07 14.44
CA TYR A 284 -9.21 3.07 15.67
C TYR A 284 -7.78 3.52 15.37
N TYR A 285 -7.17 2.93 14.36
CA TYR A 285 -5.92 3.39 13.79
C TYR A 285 -6.21 3.89 12.36
N GLY A 286 -5.91 5.14 12.10
CA GLY A 286 -6.05 5.68 10.75
C GLY A 286 -5.05 5.01 9.81
N ILE A 287 -3.76 5.32 9.96
CA ILE A 287 -2.66 4.69 9.21
C ILE A 287 -1.69 4.06 10.21
N LEU A 288 -1.42 2.78 10.04
CA LEU A 288 -0.45 2.01 10.82
C LEU A 288 0.68 1.52 9.94
N VAL A 289 1.92 1.86 10.30
CA VAL A 289 3.15 1.37 9.68
C VAL A 289 3.90 0.59 10.75
N THR A 290 4.05 -0.72 10.56
CA THR A 290 4.52 -1.61 11.63
C THR A 290 5.38 -2.75 11.10
N ASN A 291 6.04 -3.42 12.03
CA ASN A 291 6.79 -4.64 11.77
C ASN A 291 7.88 -4.47 10.70
N TRP A 292 8.88 -3.62 10.99
CA TRP A 292 10.02 -3.35 10.10
C TRP A 292 9.66 -2.73 8.74
N SER A 293 8.54 -2.04 8.65
CA SER A 293 8.14 -1.30 7.44
C SER A 293 9.01 -0.07 7.27
N CYS A 294 9.78 -0.02 6.18
CA CYS A 294 10.80 1.01 5.99
C CYS A 294 10.66 1.74 4.65
N TYR A 295 11.20 2.96 4.60
CA TYR A 295 11.26 3.76 3.37
C TYR A 295 9.89 4.07 2.76
N ASN A 296 8.84 4.13 3.57
CA ASN A 296 7.51 4.53 3.10
C ASN A 296 7.35 6.05 3.18
N ASN A 297 6.64 6.62 2.22
CA ASN A 297 6.28 8.02 2.18
C ASN A 297 4.78 8.18 2.47
N ILE A 298 4.46 8.76 3.62
CA ILE A 298 3.09 9.01 4.07
C ILE A 298 2.87 10.52 4.03
N THR A 299 2.18 11.00 2.98
CA THR A 299 2.16 12.44 2.68
C THR A 299 0.76 12.98 2.44
N ASP A 300 0.50 14.18 2.94
CA ASP A 300 -0.71 14.95 2.66
C ASP A 300 -2.04 14.23 2.96
N ASN A 301 -2.03 13.25 3.88
CA ASN A 301 -3.24 12.55 4.29
C ASN A 301 -4.02 13.36 5.33
N LEU A 302 -5.34 13.20 5.31
CA LEU A 302 -6.27 13.80 6.25
C LEU A 302 -6.80 12.75 7.23
N LEU A 303 -6.34 12.81 8.48
CA LEU A 303 -6.53 11.79 9.53
C LEU A 303 -7.47 12.35 10.61
N ILE A 304 -8.77 12.11 10.50
CA ILE A 304 -9.77 12.77 11.33
C ILE A 304 -10.54 11.78 12.19
N ASP A 305 -10.70 12.11 13.47
CA ASP A 305 -11.58 11.41 14.39
C ASP A 305 -11.36 9.88 14.41
N ASN A 306 -10.08 9.45 14.25
CA ASN A 306 -9.70 8.05 14.38
C ASN A 306 -9.65 7.65 15.86
N SER A 307 -10.79 7.72 16.52
CA SER A 307 -11.00 7.37 17.92
C SER A 307 -12.37 6.75 18.13
N ARG A 308 -13.09 6.44 17.06
CA ARG A 308 -14.51 6.08 17.04
C ARG A 308 -15.40 7.01 17.88
N GLY A 309 -15.03 8.31 17.92
CA GLY A 309 -15.79 9.34 18.64
C GLY A 309 -15.53 9.42 20.16
N GLU A 310 -14.63 8.60 20.71
CA GLU A 310 -14.31 8.60 22.14
C GLU A 310 -12.84 8.96 22.40
N ILE A 311 -12.47 10.24 22.23
CA ILE A 311 -11.11 10.75 22.55
C ILE A 311 -10.74 10.45 24.02
N THR A 312 -11.71 10.32 24.90
CA THR A 312 -11.53 10.07 26.34
C THR A 312 -11.21 8.62 26.67
N ALA A 313 -11.52 7.66 25.79
CA ALA A 313 -11.35 6.22 26.05
C ALA A 313 -9.89 5.72 25.98
N GLY A 314 -8.93 6.59 25.72
CA GLY A 314 -7.51 6.25 25.72
C GLY A 314 -6.99 5.59 24.43
N PHE A 315 -7.82 5.54 23.39
CA PHE A 315 -7.51 4.88 22.13
C PHE A 315 -7.81 5.78 20.94
N GLY A 316 -7.16 5.51 19.81
CA GLY A 316 -7.41 6.20 18.57
C GLY A 316 -6.20 7.02 18.08
N ILE A 317 -5.61 6.56 17.00
CA ILE A 317 -4.36 7.14 16.47
C ILE A 317 -4.58 7.55 15.02
N GLY A 318 -4.24 8.80 14.71
CA GLY A 318 -4.27 9.28 13.33
C GLY A 318 -3.26 8.53 12.47
N LEU A 319 -1.97 8.61 12.83
CA LEU A 319 -0.88 7.90 12.15
C LEU A 319 0.09 7.34 13.18
N SER A 320 0.47 6.08 13.01
CA SER A 320 1.41 5.40 13.90
C SER A 320 2.53 4.70 13.13
N LEU A 321 3.76 4.93 13.56
CA LEU A 321 4.94 4.13 13.20
C LEU A 321 5.31 3.28 14.42
N GLN A 322 5.38 1.95 14.26
CA GLN A 322 5.64 1.02 15.35
C GLN A 322 6.61 -0.09 14.94
N GLU A 323 7.12 -0.80 15.95
CA GLU A 323 7.82 -2.09 15.81
C GLU A 323 8.98 -2.04 14.80
N ASN A 324 10.01 -1.24 15.17
CA ASN A 324 11.26 -1.08 14.42
C ASN A 324 11.08 -0.55 12.97
N SER A 325 9.96 0.09 12.66
CA SER A 325 9.74 0.72 11.36
C SER A 325 10.59 1.98 11.24
N SER A 326 11.44 2.04 10.22
CA SER A 326 12.52 3.02 10.13
C SER A 326 12.61 3.67 8.74
N HIS A 327 13.25 4.85 8.66
CA HIS A 327 13.45 5.58 7.40
C HIS A 327 12.15 5.95 6.67
N ASN A 328 11.04 6.06 7.39
CA ASN A 328 9.79 6.52 6.81
C ASN A 328 9.69 8.04 6.84
N LEU A 329 9.01 8.61 5.85
CA LEU A 329 8.73 10.04 5.77
C LEU A 329 7.25 10.28 6.05
N VAL A 330 6.96 11.11 7.04
CA VAL A 330 5.62 11.55 7.45
C VAL A 330 5.54 13.05 7.21
N VAL A 331 4.97 13.48 6.08
CA VAL A 331 5.08 14.86 5.61
C VAL A 331 3.73 15.44 5.23
N GLY A 332 3.44 16.64 5.71
CA GLY A 332 2.26 17.40 5.30
C GLY A 332 0.91 16.81 5.71
N ASN A 333 0.90 15.80 6.59
CA ASN A 333 -0.36 15.20 7.03
C ASN A 333 -1.11 16.11 8.01
N VAL A 334 -2.43 16.05 7.98
CA VAL A 334 -3.29 16.75 8.93
C VAL A 334 -3.97 15.72 9.83
N ALA A 335 -3.67 15.76 11.13
CA ALA A 335 -4.24 14.85 12.12
C ALA A 335 -5.08 15.64 13.14
N ARG A 336 -6.40 15.41 13.19
CA ARG A 336 -7.31 16.14 14.04
C ARG A 336 -8.36 15.26 14.71
N GLY A 337 -8.64 15.55 15.99
CA GLY A 337 -9.68 14.84 16.73
C GLY A 337 -9.33 13.40 17.09
N ASN A 338 -8.04 13.05 17.10
CA ASN A 338 -7.57 11.73 17.48
C ASN A 338 -7.13 11.72 18.97
N TYR A 339 -6.95 10.53 19.56
CA TYR A 339 -6.27 10.44 20.85
C TYR A 339 -4.78 10.79 20.68
N ASN A 340 -4.04 10.14 19.79
CA ASN A 340 -2.74 10.59 19.32
C ASN A 340 -2.87 11.04 17.86
N GLY A 341 -2.51 12.29 17.56
CA GLY A 341 -2.45 12.77 16.18
C GLY A 341 -1.42 11.97 15.39
N LEU A 342 -0.17 12.03 15.86
CA LEU A 342 0.96 11.24 15.37
C LEU A 342 1.53 10.40 16.52
N GLU A 343 2.00 9.20 16.21
CA GLU A 343 2.72 8.35 17.16
C GLU A 343 3.91 7.67 16.51
N ILE A 344 5.07 7.67 17.21
CA ILE A 344 6.24 6.88 16.84
C ILE A 344 6.66 6.11 18.08
N SER A 345 6.74 4.77 17.99
CA SER A 345 6.95 3.94 19.17
C SER A 345 7.68 2.63 18.88
N LYS A 346 8.05 1.92 19.95
CA LYS A 346 8.56 0.54 19.89
C LYS A 346 9.76 0.35 18.95
N GLY A 347 10.87 1.02 19.23
CA GLY A 347 12.13 0.81 18.53
C GLY A 347 12.25 1.49 17.16
N CYS A 348 11.31 2.32 16.77
CA CYS A 348 11.38 3.07 15.51
C CYS A 348 12.51 4.09 15.51
N GLN A 349 13.27 4.17 14.41
CA GLN A 349 14.44 5.03 14.28
C GLN A 349 14.53 5.63 12.88
N TYR A 350 15.22 6.79 12.79
CA TYR A 350 15.55 7.42 11.52
C TYR A 350 14.33 7.76 10.64
N ASN A 351 13.18 7.99 11.28
CA ASN A 351 12.03 8.51 10.58
C ASN A 351 12.03 10.03 10.61
N ALA A 352 11.44 10.68 9.61
CA ALA A 352 11.22 12.12 9.61
C ALA A 352 9.74 12.46 9.67
N ALA A 353 9.36 13.30 10.63
CA ALA A 353 8.05 13.95 10.68
C ALA A 353 8.23 15.45 10.39
N TYR A 354 7.73 15.93 9.26
CA TYR A 354 7.93 17.28 8.76
C TYR A 354 6.67 17.90 8.19
N ALA A 355 6.45 19.18 8.46
CA ALA A 355 5.34 19.97 7.94
C ALA A 355 3.95 19.37 8.21
N ASN A 356 3.80 18.53 9.23
CA ASN A 356 2.49 18.01 9.64
C ASN A 356 1.75 19.01 10.53
N ASN A 357 0.41 18.94 10.49
CA ASN A 357 -0.46 19.70 11.39
C ASN A 357 -1.25 18.72 12.26
N ALA A 358 -0.92 18.64 13.54
CA ALA A 358 -1.68 17.86 14.51
C ALA A 358 -2.41 18.81 15.47
N SER A 359 -3.74 18.82 15.40
CA SER A 359 -4.54 19.80 16.15
C SER A 359 -5.79 19.19 16.79
N GLY A 360 -6.13 19.66 18.00
CA GLY A 360 -7.32 19.20 18.72
C GLY A 360 -7.30 17.72 19.08
N ASN A 361 -6.13 17.13 19.25
CA ASN A 361 -5.93 15.77 19.71
C ASN A 361 -5.67 15.75 21.24
N LYS A 362 -5.66 14.60 21.89
CA LYS A 362 -5.13 14.53 23.25
C LYS A 362 -3.62 14.72 23.23
N HIS A 363 -2.89 14.03 22.36
CA HIS A 363 -1.49 14.31 22.07
C HIS A 363 -1.33 14.72 20.60
N GLY A 364 -0.64 15.82 20.35
CA GLY A 364 -0.28 16.21 18.98
C GLY A 364 0.64 15.16 18.36
N ILE A 365 1.78 14.94 19.03
CA ILE A 365 2.71 13.83 18.74
C ILE A 365 3.09 13.11 20.03
N ARG A 366 3.15 11.77 19.97
CA ARG A 366 3.61 10.93 21.08
C ARG A 366 4.77 10.04 20.63
N MET A 367 5.88 10.17 21.34
CA MET A 367 7.10 9.38 21.12
C MET A 367 7.30 8.45 22.31
N ASN A 368 7.49 7.14 22.08
CA ASN A 368 7.71 6.19 23.16
C ASN A 368 8.64 5.06 22.73
N GLU A 369 9.69 4.80 23.53
CA GLU A 369 10.67 3.72 23.28
C GLU A 369 11.27 3.77 21.86
N ASN A 370 11.73 4.95 21.46
CA ASN A 370 12.32 5.17 20.14
C ASN A 370 13.49 6.15 20.20
N ARG A 371 14.24 6.31 19.11
CA ARG A 371 15.40 7.21 19.06
C ARG A 371 15.74 7.63 17.65
N ASN A 372 16.53 8.69 17.55
CA ASN A 372 17.12 9.17 16.30
C ASN A 372 16.06 9.48 15.21
N ASN A 373 14.83 9.80 15.60
CA ASN A 373 13.84 10.33 14.67
C ASN A 373 13.97 11.86 14.62
N LEU A 374 13.65 12.45 13.49
CA LEU A 374 13.74 13.87 13.22
C LEU A 374 12.33 14.49 13.13
N ILE A 375 12.04 15.44 14.02
CA ILE A 375 10.73 16.08 14.12
C ILE A 375 10.93 17.60 14.03
N PHE A 376 10.55 18.21 12.90
CA PHE A 376 10.73 19.64 12.69
C PHE A 376 9.71 20.23 11.71
N GLY A 377 9.49 21.54 11.74
CA GLY A 377 8.54 22.21 10.86
C GLY A 377 7.09 21.76 11.03
N ASN A 378 6.74 21.06 12.11
CA ASN A 378 5.37 20.65 12.36
C ASN A 378 4.61 21.72 13.16
N SER A 379 3.29 21.67 13.08
CA SER A 379 2.39 22.51 13.86
C SER A 379 1.58 21.65 14.83
N PHE A 380 1.84 21.77 16.12
CA PHE A 380 1.13 21.09 17.20
C PHE A 380 0.24 22.09 17.92
N LEU A 381 -1.06 22.13 17.56
CA LEU A 381 -1.95 23.22 17.92
C LEU A 381 -3.17 22.76 18.73
N ASN A 382 -3.39 23.40 19.86
CA ASN A 382 -4.60 23.17 20.68
C ASN A 382 -4.82 21.67 21.03
N ASN A 383 -3.72 20.92 21.21
CA ASN A 383 -3.79 19.58 21.79
C ASN A 383 -3.74 19.69 23.32
N ASN A 384 -4.23 18.68 24.05
CA ASN A 384 -4.08 18.70 25.51
C ASN A 384 -2.58 18.64 25.89
N ILE A 385 -1.81 17.90 25.10
CA ILE A 385 -0.34 17.85 25.18
C ILE A 385 0.17 17.95 23.74
N ASN A 386 0.88 19.02 23.40
CA ASN A 386 1.32 19.24 22.03
C ASN A 386 2.38 18.23 21.57
N ALA A 387 3.38 17.97 22.41
CA ALA A 387 4.38 16.93 22.18
C ALA A 387 4.60 16.13 23.47
N TYR A 388 4.93 14.86 23.35
CA TYR A 388 5.20 13.99 24.49
C TYR A 388 6.28 12.96 24.14
N GLU A 389 7.25 12.79 25.02
CA GLU A 389 8.36 11.84 24.84
C GLU A 389 8.60 11.03 26.12
N ASN A 390 8.71 9.70 25.98
CA ASN A 390 9.01 8.81 27.08
C ASN A 390 9.94 7.68 26.63
N LEU A 391 10.98 7.38 27.42
CA LEU A 391 12.00 6.36 27.10
C LEU A 391 12.55 6.50 25.67
N SER A 392 12.73 7.74 25.24
CA SER A 392 13.06 8.06 23.85
C SER A 392 14.16 9.14 23.81
N ARG A 393 14.84 9.23 22.67
CA ARG A 393 15.82 10.29 22.40
C ARG A 393 15.77 10.67 20.93
N ASN A 394 15.13 11.76 20.62
CA ASN A 394 14.88 12.21 19.25
C ASN A 394 15.37 13.64 19.03
N VAL A 395 15.46 14.05 17.78
CA VAL A 395 15.88 15.38 17.35
C VAL A 395 14.62 16.18 16.99
N TRP A 396 14.39 17.31 17.71
CA TRP A 396 13.16 18.09 17.61
C TRP A 396 13.30 19.36 16.78
N ASN A 397 14.46 19.63 16.25
CA ASN A 397 14.71 20.76 15.34
C ASN A 397 15.86 20.48 14.39
N THR A 398 15.91 21.27 13.33
CA THR A 398 17.05 21.45 12.44
C THR A 398 17.49 22.91 12.52
N THR A 399 17.51 23.64 11.42
CA THR A 399 17.57 25.12 11.39
C THR A 399 16.25 25.79 11.78
N ILE A 400 15.17 25.02 11.82
CA ILE A 400 13.87 25.36 12.38
C ILE A 400 13.38 24.23 13.24
N GLY A 401 12.59 24.51 14.24
CA GLY A 401 11.88 23.54 15.08
C GLY A 401 10.42 23.42 14.71
N ASN A 402 9.57 23.23 15.70
CA ASN A 402 8.13 23.05 15.53
C ASN A 402 7.35 24.21 16.19
N CYS A 403 6.13 24.42 15.75
CA CYS A 403 5.21 25.36 16.38
C CYS A 403 4.35 24.66 17.42
N TYR A 404 4.32 25.17 18.65
CA TYR A 404 3.51 24.65 19.75
C TYR A 404 2.57 25.75 20.25
N SER A 405 1.27 25.49 20.32
CA SER A 405 0.29 26.48 20.76
C SER A 405 0.42 26.92 22.24
N ASP A 406 1.16 26.18 23.03
CA ASP A 406 1.45 26.48 24.45
C ASP A 406 2.87 27.05 24.67
N TYR A 407 3.63 27.32 23.61
CA TYR A 407 4.91 27.99 23.71
C TYR A 407 4.74 29.47 24.12
N GLN A 408 5.56 29.92 25.07
CA GLN A 408 5.47 31.26 25.68
C GLN A 408 6.76 32.08 25.49
N GLY A 409 7.72 31.58 24.75
CA GLY A 409 8.99 32.30 24.51
C GLY A 409 8.81 33.48 23.57
N GLU A 410 9.75 34.41 23.60
CA GLU A 410 9.78 35.63 22.80
C GLU A 410 10.72 35.43 21.58
N ASP A 411 10.47 36.22 20.55
CA ASP A 411 11.31 36.37 19.36
C ASP A 411 11.94 37.78 19.40
N GLU A 412 13.11 37.89 20.02
CA GLU A 412 13.80 39.15 20.23
C GLU A 412 14.43 39.69 18.93
N ASN A 413 14.78 38.81 18.01
CA ASN A 413 15.51 39.18 16.80
C ASN A 413 14.60 39.30 15.56
N GLY A 414 13.34 38.84 15.64
CA GLY A 414 12.32 39.00 14.61
C GLY A 414 12.42 38.01 13.47
N ASP A 415 13.09 36.84 13.66
CA ASP A 415 13.25 35.82 12.63
C ASP A 415 12.13 34.75 12.64
N GLY A 416 11.19 34.84 13.57
CA GLY A 416 10.05 33.93 13.69
C GLY A 416 10.36 32.68 14.52
N ILE A 417 11.54 32.61 15.13
CA ILE A 417 12.01 31.52 16.00
C ILE A 417 12.16 32.08 17.41
N GLY A 418 11.68 31.37 18.42
CA GLY A 418 11.80 31.78 19.80
C GLY A 418 13.19 31.44 20.36
N GLU A 419 13.77 32.36 21.16
CA GLU A 419 15.10 32.20 21.79
C GLU A 419 15.11 31.18 22.93
N GLN A 420 13.96 30.86 23.50
CA GLN A 420 13.87 29.90 24.59
C GLN A 420 13.49 28.52 24.08
N PRO A 421 14.26 27.45 24.39
CA PRO A 421 13.90 26.12 24.00
C PRO A 421 12.54 25.67 24.55
N TYR A 422 11.76 24.96 23.73
CA TYR A 422 10.56 24.27 24.17
C TYR A 422 10.95 22.89 24.72
N SER A 423 10.82 22.70 26.03
CA SER A 423 11.09 21.40 26.68
C SER A 423 9.98 20.40 26.31
N ILE A 424 10.37 19.24 25.81
CA ILE A 424 9.40 18.19 25.44
C ILE A 424 8.94 17.46 26.71
N PRO A 425 7.64 17.51 27.07
CA PRO A 425 7.12 16.85 28.27
C PRO A 425 7.23 15.34 28.23
N GLY A 426 7.46 14.73 29.40
CA GLY A 426 7.46 13.28 29.59
C GLY A 426 8.25 12.86 30.83
N PRO A 427 7.93 11.70 31.47
CA PRO A 427 8.53 11.32 32.75
C PRO A 427 10.05 11.12 32.68
N GLN A 428 10.58 10.73 31.55
CA GLN A 428 12.00 10.49 31.31
C GLN A 428 12.52 11.24 30.07
N SER A 429 11.79 12.27 29.63
CA SER A 429 12.24 13.14 28.54
C SER A 429 13.38 14.04 29.02
N LYS A 430 14.40 14.16 28.19
CA LYS A 430 15.48 15.15 28.30
C LYS A 430 15.59 15.97 27.01
N SER A 431 14.66 15.79 26.08
CA SER A 431 14.67 16.43 24.78
C SER A 431 14.05 17.82 24.83
N ALA A 432 14.56 18.71 24.00
CA ALA A 432 14.01 20.01 23.76
C ALA A 432 14.06 20.37 22.28
N ASP A 433 13.13 21.18 21.83
CA ASP A 433 13.18 21.90 20.57
C ASP A 433 13.89 23.24 20.84
N HIS A 434 15.08 23.41 20.28
CA HIS A 434 15.89 24.60 20.49
C HIS A 434 15.60 25.74 19.51
N MET A 435 14.70 25.51 18.55
CA MET A 435 14.35 26.46 17.49
C MET A 435 12.81 26.55 17.31
N PRO A 436 12.03 26.69 18.41
CA PRO A 436 10.57 26.64 18.33
C PRO A 436 10.02 27.78 17.48
N LEU A 437 9.10 27.47 16.59
CA LEU A 437 8.47 28.45 15.70
C LEU A 437 7.34 29.20 16.43
N LEU A 438 7.26 30.49 16.26
CA LEU A 438 6.19 31.34 16.81
C LEU A 438 4.90 31.29 16.00
N ARG A 439 4.97 30.82 14.76
CA ARG A 439 3.80 30.65 13.89
C ARG A 439 3.83 29.28 13.23
N PRO A 440 2.65 28.72 12.90
CA PRO A 440 2.57 27.46 12.16
C PRO A 440 3.35 27.53 10.86
N PHE A 441 4.03 26.44 10.53
CA PHE A 441 4.68 26.26 9.22
C PHE A 441 3.61 26.35 8.13
N GLY A 442 3.75 27.31 7.21
CA GLY A 442 2.73 27.67 6.23
C GLY A 442 2.63 26.69 5.07
N LYS A 443 1.45 26.63 4.45
CA LYS A 443 1.28 25.87 3.19
C LYS A 443 2.07 26.48 2.03
N ASP A 444 2.35 27.77 2.12
CA ASP A 444 3.04 28.55 1.08
C ASP A 444 4.57 28.55 1.28
N GLU A 445 5.07 27.94 2.35
CA GLU A 445 6.49 27.77 2.58
C GLU A 445 6.98 26.57 1.74
N GLU A 446 8.14 26.75 1.11
CA GLU A 446 8.72 25.71 0.26
C GLU A 446 9.03 24.45 1.10
N ARG A 447 8.35 23.34 0.76
CA ARG A 447 8.56 22.07 1.44
C ARG A 447 9.75 21.33 0.87
N MET A 448 10.57 20.82 1.75
CA MET A 448 11.69 19.95 1.37
C MET A 448 11.17 18.68 0.69
N GLY A 449 11.72 18.35 -0.46
CA GLY A 449 11.37 17.12 -1.17
C GLY A 449 11.86 15.85 -0.45
N ALA A 450 11.28 14.72 -0.79
CA ALA A 450 11.59 13.42 -0.16
C ALA A 450 13.10 13.08 -0.19
N ALA A 451 13.80 13.39 -1.29
CA ALA A 451 15.24 13.14 -1.39
C ALA A 451 16.06 13.99 -0.40
N GLY A 452 15.74 15.28 -0.26
CA GLY A 452 16.38 16.16 0.72
C GLY A 452 16.10 15.73 2.16
N LEU A 453 14.87 15.32 2.47
CA LEU A 453 14.51 14.80 3.79
C LEU A 453 15.24 13.48 4.11
N GLN A 454 15.36 12.57 3.15
CA GLN A 454 16.12 11.32 3.31
C GLN A 454 17.60 11.59 3.55
N GLU A 455 18.18 12.56 2.85
CA GLU A 455 19.58 12.97 3.04
C GLU A 455 19.78 13.59 4.42
N LEU A 456 18.86 14.46 4.85
CA LEU A 456 18.89 15.10 6.14
C LEU A 456 18.82 14.05 7.28
N VAL A 457 17.84 13.13 7.21
CA VAL A 457 17.71 12.04 8.18
C VAL A 457 18.96 11.17 8.21
N ARG A 458 19.55 10.86 7.06
CA ARG A 458 20.80 10.12 6.96
C ARG A 458 21.95 10.87 7.64
N GLY A 459 22.04 12.17 7.46
CA GLY A 459 23.03 13.02 8.12
C GLY A 459 22.96 12.94 9.65
N TYR A 460 21.74 12.93 10.21
CA TYR A 460 21.55 12.74 11.66
C TYR A 460 21.83 11.31 12.12
N ALA A 461 21.57 10.32 11.28
CA ALA A 461 21.77 8.90 11.61
C ALA A 461 23.25 8.49 11.72
N THR A 462 24.15 9.18 11.03
CA THR A 462 25.59 8.87 10.99
C THR A 462 26.39 9.58 12.08
N LEU A 463 25.73 10.38 12.91
CA LEU A 463 26.42 11.03 14.05
C LEU A 463 26.73 9.97 15.13
N PRO A 464 27.98 9.89 15.61
CA PRO A 464 28.33 8.96 16.68
C PRO A 464 27.53 9.25 17.95
N ASP A 465 27.30 8.22 18.77
CA ASP A 465 26.69 8.29 20.12
C ASP A 465 27.54 9.06 21.13
N GLU A 466 27.96 10.25 20.79
CA GLU A 466 28.70 11.11 21.74
C GLU A 466 27.73 11.89 22.63
N GLU A 467 27.95 11.77 23.88
CA GLU A 467 27.10 12.20 24.98
C GLU A 467 26.78 13.70 25.05
N GLU A 468 27.40 14.62 24.32
CA GLU A 468 27.22 16.07 24.58
C GLU A 468 27.50 17.02 23.40
N ALA A 469 26.93 16.84 22.23
CA ALA A 469 26.98 17.90 21.23
C ALA A 469 25.58 18.36 20.81
N GLU A 470 25.31 19.65 20.96
CA GLU A 470 24.06 20.26 20.52
C GLU A 470 23.77 20.03 19.03
N PRO A 471 22.56 19.65 18.64
CA PRO A 471 22.24 19.29 17.24
C PRO A 471 22.55 20.40 16.22
N ALA A 472 22.37 21.66 16.58
CA ALA A 472 22.63 22.81 15.71
C ALA A 472 24.12 22.99 15.35
N ALA A 473 25.03 22.72 16.27
CA ALA A 473 26.48 22.86 16.02
C ALA A 473 27.06 21.84 15.04
N ARG A 474 26.31 20.77 14.73
CA ARG A 474 26.75 19.68 13.85
C ARG A 474 26.36 19.88 12.39
N LEU A 475 25.32 20.66 12.11
CA LEU A 475 24.92 21.01 10.73
C LEU A 475 25.91 21.97 10.03
N GLU A 476 26.62 22.81 10.81
CA GLU A 476 27.61 23.75 10.25
C GLU A 476 28.92 23.10 9.79
N LYS A 477 29.19 21.84 10.17
CA LYS A 477 30.48 21.17 9.89
C LYS A 477 30.50 20.28 8.66
N GLY A 478 29.59 20.47 7.72
CA GLY A 478 29.70 19.91 6.38
C GLY A 478 29.50 18.39 6.29
N ILE A 479 28.79 18.01 5.31
CA ILE A 479 28.48 16.63 4.92
C ILE A 479 29.77 15.82 4.77
N MET A 480 30.04 14.93 5.71
CA MET A 480 31.04 13.88 5.47
C MET A 480 30.33 12.66 4.89
N VAL A 481 30.61 12.37 3.63
CA VAL A 481 30.14 11.15 2.96
C VAL A 481 30.90 9.97 3.54
N ILE A 482 30.26 9.22 4.41
CA ILE A 482 30.76 7.90 4.83
C ILE A 482 29.83 6.86 4.20
N SER A 483 30.42 5.95 3.43
CA SER A 483 29.72 4.81 2.85
C SER A 483 28.99 4.00 3.92
N SER A 484 27.68 4.02 3.90
CA SER A 484 26.84 3.29 4.83
C SER A 484 27.00 1.78 4.65
N PRO A 485 27.11 0.98 5.74
CA PRO A 485 26.87 -0.45 5.61
C PRO A 485 25.43 -0.65 5.13
N ARG A 486 25.26 -1.47 4.10
CA ARG A 486 23.94 -1.84 3.62
C ARG A 486 23.11 -2.30 4.81
N PRO A 487 21.86 -1.83 4.99
CA PRO A 487 20.97 -2.40 5.99
C PRO A 487 20.92 -3.90 5.73
N ARG A 488 21.08 -4.70 6.78
CA ARG A 488 20.84 -6.14 6.65
C ARG A 488 19.42 -6.28 6.16
N LEU A 489 19.27 -6.94 5.03
CA LEU A 489 17.97 -7.43 4.58
C LEU A 489 17.25 -8.00 5.80
N SER A 490 15.96 -7.70 5.90
CA SER A 490 15.06 -8.12 6.99
C SER A 490 15.45 -9.47 7.61
N PRO A 491 15.28 -9.67 8.91
CA PRO A 491 15.56 -10.93 9.58
C PRO A 491 14.98 -12.11 8.82
N ARG A 492 15.68 -13.22 8.82
CA ARG A 492 15.21 -14.45 8.17
C ARG A 492 13.86 -14.85 8.75
N TRP A 493 12.97 -15.27 7.89
CA TRP A 493 11.59 -15.65 8.07
C TRP A 493 11.25 -16.56 9.29
N GLY A 494 12.18 -17.05 10.06
CA GLY A 494 11.97 -17.91 11.21
C GLY A 494 11.87 -17.18 12.56
N ASP A 495 12.04 -15.86 12.60
CA ASP A 495 12.23 -15.14 13.87
C ASP A 495 10.98 -14.40 14.37
N PHE A 496 9.83 -14.49 13.67
CA PHE A 496 8.63 -13.74 14.04
C PHE A 496 7.39 -14.64 14.05
N GLU A 497 6.68 -14.64 15.17
CA GLU A 497 5.29 -15.11 15.19
C GLU A 497 4.43 -14.15 14.37
N PRO A 498 3.63 -14.64 13.41
CA PRO A 498 2.70 -13.79 12.65
C PRO A 498 1.71 -13.17 13.62
N LEU A 499 1.46 -11.87 13.46
CA LEU A 499 0.40 -11.19 14.18
C LEU A 499 -0.91 -11.91 13.88
N ASP A 500 -1.49 -12.56 14.89
CA ASP A 500 -2.83 -13.16 14.78
C ASP A 500 -3.87 -12.03 14.71
N VAL A 501 -4.11 -11.52 13.50
CA VAL A 501 -5.11 -10.47 13.27
C VAL A 501 -6.55 -10.93 13.47
N SER A 502 -6.77 -12.23 13.72
CA SER A 502 -8.08 -12.74 14.14
C SER A 502 -8.36 -12.47 15.63
N ARG A 503 -7.32 -12.22 16.40
CA ARG A 503 -7.43 -11.65 17.74
C ARG A 503 -7.24 -10.15 17.60
N SER A 504 -8.35 -9.41 17.65
CA SER A 504 -8.26 -8.00 18.00
C SER A 504 -7.36 -7.91 19.24
N PRO A 505 -6.33 -7.04 19.28
CA PRO A 505 -5.57 -6.82 20.50
C PRO A 505 -6.45 -6.33 21.66
N PHE A 506 -7.76 -6.25 21.46
CA PHE A 506 -8.79 -5.79 22.36
C PHE A 506 -9.82 -6.87 22.75
N GLN A 507 -9.60 -8.16 22.44
CA GLN A 507 -10.32 -9.21 23.13
C GLN A 507 -9.59 -9.50 24.44
N GLU A 508 -10.12 -8.83 25.48
CA GLU A 508 -10.01 -9.16 26.90
C GLU A 508 -8.62 -9.58 27.41
N GLU A 509 -7.88 -8.60 27.94
CA GLU A 509 -7.30 -8.79 29.28
C GLU A 509 -7.13 -7.43 29.95
N ASN A 510 -7.97 -7.19 30.93
CA ASN A 510 -7.81 -6.34 32.11
C ASN A 510 -6.65 -5.33 32.11
N TYR A 511 -6.94 -4.11 31.70
CA TYR A 511 -6.27 -2.93 32.25
C TYR A 511 -7.35 -2.01 32.88
N PHE A 512 -7.61 -2.30 34.14
CA PHE A 512 -8.11 -1.31 35.09
C PHE A 512 -6.94 -0.51 35.66
#